data_3bc9eb6ae04b25fd713842b1b94ed015
#
_entry.id   3bc9eb6ae04b25fd713842b1b94ed015
#
_cell.length_a   1.000
_cell.length_b   1.000
_cell.length_c   1.000
_cell.angle_alpha   90.00
_cell.angle_beta   90.00
_cell.angle_gamma   90.00
#
_symmetry.space_group_name_H-M   'P 1'
#
loop_
_entity.id
_entity.type
_entity.pdbx_description
1 polymer ?
#
loop_
_entity_poly.entity_id
_entity_poly.type
_entity_poly.pdbx_seq_one_letter_code
_entity_poly.pdbx_strand_id
1 'polypeptide(L)'
;MVPIKAYWYRFKHMMESAVLKNGNHWEDESVFWRKKLFTNMITYAFIVGIIAFASSVTYGFFAGSTFIQWFTILFVCSFLFTVFNKSIMIHFRKIIALFLLYVLAVVYIAVLGSEGPGALYLIIITIFSAMIFPRPTAYYLVGLNVLICAGFGVVIEYKLFDSPLLASYDLPLWVSYSGNLIFVTLISVMLISRVLKGLEQTIVKEATLVSKLDASEKYYRSTFEANPVPMYVFDLQTGNFLHVNEAACDKYGYSSEEFLRMNISQIRPQNETGKLMDMNSMIKTREYSGLLTHVNKSQETFPVEIETNVIRFEGKDARLVLATDVLERLSYIQKIEQQNHDLKEIAWIQSHMVRAPLANIMSLTEFLIKYPGEDTQETLTFLNDSSQKLNVAIQSIVGQAESSRLTG
;
A
#
# COMPACT_ATOMS: atom_id res chain seq x y z
N MET A 1 -13.06 37.89 -19.83
CA MET A 1 -11.99 37.30 -20.67
C MET A 1 -11.81 35.84 -20.25
N VAL A 2 -12.09 34.89 -21.13
CA VAL A 2 -11.80 33.47 -20.85
C VAL A 2 -10.27 33.33 -20.83
N PRO A 3 -9.66 32.76 -19.77
CA PRO A 3 -8.21 32.70 -19.69
C PRO A 3 -7.64 31.83 -20.83
N ILE A 4 -6.54 32.23 -21.42
CA ILE A 4 -5.84 31.56 -22.52
C ILE A 4 -5.65 30.06 -22.22
N LYS A 5 -5.49 29.71 -20.92
CA LYS A 5 -5.42 28.32 -20.44
C LYS A 5 -6.67 27.49 -20.79
N ALA A 6 -7.85 28.08 -20.80
CA ALA A 6 -9.12 27.36 -21.09
C ALA A 6 -9.24 27.03 -22.60
N TYR A 7 -8.78 27.92 -23.47
CA TYR A 7 -8.71 27.67 -24.94
C TYR A 7 -7.69 26.57 -25.24
N TRP A 8 -6.53 26.65 -24.60
CA TRP A 8 -5.47 25.64 -24.75
C TRP A 8 -5.95 24.26 -24.31
N TYR A 9 -6.63 24.14 -23.15
CA TYR A 9 -7.18 22.89 -22.66
C TYR A 9 -8.23 22.31 -23.62
N ARG A 10 -9.14 23.13 -24.13
CA ARG A 10 -10.14 22.71 -25.13
C ARG A 10 -9.48 22.22 -26.42
N PHE A 11 -8.50 22.95 -26.93
CA PHE A 11 -7.74 22.57 -28.13
C PHE A 11 -7.04 21.22 -27.92
N LYS A 12 -6.33 21.07 -26.82
CA LYS A 12 -5.64 19.82 -26.48
C LYS A 12 -6.61 18.64 -26.39
N HIS A 13 -7.73 18.80 -25.70
CA HIS A 13 -8.76 17.77 -25.58
C HIS A 13 -9.39 17.42 -26.93
N MET A 14 -9.62 18.42 -27.78
CA MET A 14 -10.08 18.21 -29.15
C MET A 14 -9.08 17.39 -29.96
N MET A 15 -7.80 17.72 -29.90
CA MET A 15 -6.73 16.98 -30.59
C MET A 15 -6.60 15.54 -30.03
N GLU A 16 -6.68 15.36 -28.71
CA GLU A 16 -6.68 14.04 -28.10
C GLU A 16 -7.86 13.20 -28.60
N SER A 17 -9.06 13.75 -28.60
CA SER A 17 -10.25 13.07 -29.11
C SER A 17 -10.22 12.80 -30.62
N ALA A 18 -9.56 13.68 -31.38
CA ALA A 18 -9.38 13.52 -32.83
C ALA A 18 -8.38 12.42 -33.20
N VAL A 19 -7.30 12.27 -32.42
CA VAL A 19 -6.22 11.31 -32.69
C VAL A 19 -6.47 9.96 -32.01
N LEU A 20 -6.98 9.95 -30.79
CA LEU A 20 -7.23 8.72 -30.05
C LEU A 20 -8.69 8.25 -30.27
N LYS A 21 -8.84 6.97 -30.59
CA LYS A 21 -10.11 6.28 -30.48
C LYS A 21 -10.27 5.85 -29.02
N ASN A 22 -11.45 6.04 -28.40
CA ASN A 22 -11.72 5.57 -27.03
C ASN A 22 -11.25 4.13 -26.87
N GLY A 23 -10.17 3.93 -26.16
CA GLY A 23 -9.53 2.62 -25.98
C GLY A 23 -10.05 1.92 -24.73
N ASN A 24 -10.01 0.60 -24.74
CA ASN A 24 -10.36 -0.25 -23.62
C ASN A 24 -9.40 -0.04 -22.44
N HIS A 25 -9.93 -0.13 -21.24
CA HIS A 25 -9.27 0.10 -19.92
C HIS A 25 -8.11 -0.87 -19.57
N TRP A 26 -7.71 -1.79 -20.48
CA TRP A 26 -6.79 -2.90 -20.21
C TRP A 26 -5.50 -2.85 -21.06
N GLU A 27 -5.11 -1.68 -21.52
CA GLU A 27 -3.85 -1.54 -22.26
C GLU A 27 -2.65 -1.46 -21.30
N ASP A 28 -1.56 -2.11 -21.68
CA ASP A 28 -0.25 -1.98 -21.00
C ASP A 28 0.10 -0.49 -20.83
N GLU A 29 0.46 -0.10 -19.63
CA GLU A 29 0.73 1.29 -19.25
C GLU A 29 1.79 1.94 -20.14
N SER A 30 2.79 1.19 -20.59
CA SER A 30 3.82 1.65 -21.50
C SER A 30 3.25 2.00 -22.89
N VAL A 31 2.27 1.25 -23.37
CA VAL A 31 1.58 1.49 -24.65
C VAL A 31 0.70 2.73 -24.55
N PHE A 32 -0.01 2.90 -23.42
CA PHE A 32 -0.82 4.08 -23.15
C PHE A 32 0.03 5.36 -23.17
N TRP A 33 1.15 5.38 -22.45
CA TRP A 33 2.04 6.55 -22.42
C TRP A 33 2.63 6.89 -23.80
N ARG A 34 3.01 5.92 -24.60
CA ARG A 34 3.50 6.13 -25.97
C ARG A 34 2.43 6.65 -26.92
N LYS A 35 1.16 6.25 -26.75
CA LYS A 35 0.02 6.83 -27.48
C LYS A 35 -0.19 8.29 -27.08
N LYS A 36 -0.14 8.60 -25.81
CA LYS A 36 -0.28 9.95 -25.26
C LYS A 36 0.86 10.87 -25.71
N LEU A 37 2.10 10.38 -25.70
CA LEU A 37 3.27 11.10 -26.24
C LEU A 37 3.08 11.41 -27.72
N PHE A 38 2.68 10.45 -28.52
CA PHE A 38 2.40 10.65 -29.94
C PHE A 38 1.36 11.75 -30.18
N THR A 39 0.24 11.70 -29.44
CA THR A 39 -0.82 12.71 -29.57
C THR A 39 -0.36 14.10 -29.15
N ASN A 40 0.36 14.19 -28.02
CA ASN A 40 0.94 15.47 -27.59
C ASN A 40 1.91 16.03 -28.61
N MET A 41 2.80 15.19 -29.15
CA MET A 41 3.74 15.62 -30.18
C MET A 41 3.04 16.16 -31.44
N ILE A 42 2.02 15.47 -31.93
CA ILE A 42 1.23 15.95 -33.06
C ILE A 42 0.57 17.28 -32.72
N THR A 43 0.03 17.42 -31.50
CA THR A 43 -0.63 18.67 -31.06
C THR A 43 0.34 19.86 -31.09
N TYR A 44 1.56 19.67 -30.60
CA TYR A 44 2.59 20.72 -30.67
C TYR A 44 3.12 20.92 -32.09
N ALA A 45 3.41 19.81 -32.81
CA ALA A 45 3.88 19.86 -34.18
C ALA A 45 2.87 20.50 -35.13
N PHE A 46 1.59 20.39 -34.88
CA PHE A 46 0.53 21.04 -35.64
C PHE A 46 0.65 22.57 -35.60
N ILE A 47 0.86 23.15 -34.40
CA ILE A 47 1.00 24.61 -34.25
C ILE A 47 2.29 25.12 -34.88
N VAL A 48 3.43 24.50 -34.58
CA VAL A 48 4.73 24.87 -35.09
C VAL A 48 4.82 24.56 -36.60
N GLY A 49 4.17 23.45 -37.01
CA GLY A 49 4.11 23.01 -38.42
C GLY A 49 3.38 23.99 -39.34
N ILE A 50 2.37 24.70 -38.86
CA ILE A 50 1.70 25.78 -39.63
C ILE A 50 2.69 26.87 -39.99
N ILE A 51 3.54 27.27 -39.05
CA ILE A 51 4.57 28.33 -39.31
C ILE A 51 5.62 27.81 -40.31
N ALA A 52 6.13 26.57 -40.11
CA ALA A 52 7.10 25.98 -41.04
C ALA A 52 6.50 25.76 -42.42
N PHE A 53 5.25 25.38 -42.55
CA PHE A 53 4.52 25.23 -43.78
C PHE A 53 4.40 26.58 -44.52
N ALA A 54 3.96 27.64 -43.83
CA ALA A 54 3.84 28.96 -44.39
C ALA A 54 5.17 29.48 -44.89
N SER A 55 6.28 29.26 -44.15
CA SER A 55 7.64 29.58 -44.54
C SER A 55 8.08 28.84 -45.80
N SER A 56 7.80 27.53 -45.88
CA SER A 56 8.19 26.73 -47.04
C SER A 56 7.44 27.11 -48.32
N VAL A 57 6.16 27.45 -48.21
CA VAL A 57 5.36 27.91 -49.36
C VAL A 57 5.81 29.29 -49.82
N THR A 58 6.11 30.22 -48.90
CA THR A 58 6.64 31.54 -49.26
C THR A 58 8.02 31.45 -49.90
N TYR A 59 8.91 30.60 -49.38
CA TYR A 59 10.21 30.37 -50.01
C TYR A 59 10.06 29.85 -51.44
N GLY A 60 9.22 28.84 -51.66
CA GLY A 60 8.98 28.30 -53.00
C GLY A 60 8.42 29.33 -53.97
N PHE A 61 7.60 30.28 -53.47
CA PHE A 61 7.07 31.38 -54.28
C PHE A 61 8.20 32.33 -54.71
N PHE A 62 9.08 32.74 -53.80
CA PHE A 62 10.17 33.67 -54.11
C PHE A 62 11.31 33.00 -54.90
N ALA A 63 11.58 31.72 -54.63
CA ALA A 63 12.59 30.94 -55.35
C ALA A 63 12.13 30.45 -56.73
N GLY A 64 10.88 30.69 -57.14
CA GLY A 64 10.33 30.24 -58.41
C GLY A 64 10.18 28.72 -58.56
N SER A 65 10.32 27.96 -57.49
CA SER A 65 10.26 26.49 -57.49
C SER A 65 8.82 26.01 -57.25
N THR A 66 8.03 25.90 -58.29
CA THR A 66 6.65 25.39 -58.24
C THR A 66 6.57 23.95 -57.75
N PHE A 67 7.63 23.12 -58.03
CA PHE A 67 7.68 21.75 -57.56
C PHE A 67 7.67 21.64 -56.03
N ILE A 68 8.52 22.40 -55.33
CA ILE A 68 8.61 22.38 -53.85
C ILE A 68 7.30 22.81 -53.23
N GLN A 69 6.61 23.81 -53.79
CA GLN A 69 5.32 24.29 -53.30
C GLN A 69 4.28 23.16 -53.33
N TRP A 70 4.06 22.59 -54.49
CA TRP A 70 3.06 21.54 -54.66
C TRP A 70 3.40 20.27 -53.88
N PHE A 71 4.66 19.90 -53.82
CA PHE A 71 5.14 18.75 -53.04
C PHE A 71 4.84 18.97 -51.53
N THR A 72 5.15 20.16 -50.99
CA THR A 72 4.91 20.48 -49.56
C THR A 72 3.41 20.48 -49.24
N ILE A 73 2.56 21.04 -50.12
CA ILE A 73 1.11 21.02 -49.98
C ILE A 73 0.59 19.57 -49.95
N LEU A 74 0.99 18.76 -50.91
CA LEU A 74 0.61 17.35 -51.00
C LEU A 74 1.05 16.57 -49.74
N PHE A 75 2.30 16.82 -49.29
CA PHE A 75 2.81 16.22 -48.06
C PHE A 75 1.96 16.57 -46.87
N VAL A 76 1.64 17.84 -46.64
CA VAL A 76 0.85 18.29 -45.48
C VAL A 76 -0.56 17.68 -45.54
N CYS A 77 -1.22 17.67 -46.71
CA CYS A 77 -2.52 17.05 -46.86
C CYS A 77 -2.49 15.56 -46.55
N SER A 78 -1.49 14.82 -47.06
CA SER A 78 -1.31 13.39 -46.82
C SER A 78 -1.00 13.09 -45.36
N PHE A 79 -0.16 13.92 -44.73
CA PHE A 79 0.20 13.80 -43.33
C PHE A 79 -1.02 14.02 -42.40
N LEU A 80 -1.77 15.11 -42.62
CA LEU A 80 -2.99 15.40 -41.86
C LEU A 80 -4.05 14.32 -42.07
N PHE A 81 -4.27 13.87 -43.31
CA PHE A 81 -5.16 12.76 -43.57
C PHE A 81 -4.78 11.50 -42.79
N THR A 82 -3.50 11.13 -42.79
CA THR A 82 -2.99 9.97 -42.08
C THR A 82 -3.20 10.09 -40.56
N VAL A 83 -2.90 11.26 -39.99
CA VAL A 83 -2.97 11.49 -38.54
C VAL A 83 -4.41 11.48 -38.04
N PHE A 84 -5.33 12.14 -38.77
CA PHE A 84 -6.71 12.32 -38.33
C PHE A 84 -7.67 11.22 -38.78
N ASN A 85 -7.27 10.34 -39.69
CA ASN A 85 -8.11 9.24 -40.14
C ASN A 85 -8.20 8.12 -39.09
N LYS A 86 -9.28 8.11 -38.34
CA LYS A 86 -9.53 7.10 -37.27
C LYS A 86 -9.81 5.69 -37.80
N SER A 87 -10.06 5.51 -39.10
CA SER A 87 -10.22 4.18 -39.71
C SER A 87 -8.91 3.41 -39.76
N ILE A 88 -7.78 4.12 -39.78
CA ILE A 88 -6.44 3.50 -39.74
C ILE A 88 -6.04 3.25 -38.29
N MET A 89 -5.60 2.06 -37.95
CA MET A 89 -5.10 1.74 -36.62
C MET A 89 -3.92 2.64 -36.26
N ILE A 90 -3.84 3.09 -35.01
CA ILE A 90 -2.83 4.07 -34.53
C ILE A 90 -1.40 3.62 -34.80
N HIS A 91 -1.12 2.30 -34.77
CA HIS A 91 0.20 1.76 -35.08
C HIS A 91 0.59 2.05 -36.52
N PHE A 92 -0.29 1.77 -37.49
CA PHE A 92 -0.04 2.07 -38.90
C PHE A 92 0.04 3.57 -39.17
N ARG A 93 -0.78 4.38 -38.50
CA ARG A 93 -0.70 5.85 -38.61
C ARG A 93 0.70 6.37 -38.22
N LYS A 94 1.28 5.85 -37.13
CA LYS A 94 2.66 6.21 -36.72
C LYS A 94 3.67 5.84 -37.77
N ILE A 95 3.60 4.65 -38.37
CA ILE A 95 4.51 4.18 -39.40
C ILE A 95 4.38 4.99 -40.67
N ILE A 96 3.17 5.25 -41.17
CA ILE A 96 2.93 6.03 -42.38
C ILE A 96 3.40 7.48 -42.18
N ALA A 97 3.10 8.09 -41.00
CA ALA A 97 3.56 9.43 -40.69
C ALA A 97 5.11 9.54 -40.69
N LEU A 98 5.75 8.51 -40.10
CA LEU A 98 7.23 8.42 -40.13
C LEU A 98 7.79 8.31 -41.56
N PHE A 99 7.18 7.45 -42.35
CA PHE A 99 7.56 7.27 -43.77
C PHE A 99 7.43 8.57 -44.58
N LEU A 100 6.28 9.26 -44.44
CA LEU A 100 6.05 10.56 -45.12
C LEU A 100 7.08 11.58 -44.70
N LEU A 101 7.46 11.66 -43.42
CA LEU A 101 8.51 12.58 -42.94
C LEU A 101 9.88 12.25 -43.54
N TYR A 102 10.22 10.95 -43.69
CA TYR A 102 11.47 10.57 -44.38
C TYR A 102 11.46 10.96 -45.88
N VAL A 103 10.33 10.78 -46.56
CA VAL A 103 10.17 11.21 -47.95
C VAL A 103 10.38 12.73 -48.06
N LEU A 104 9.78 13.50 -47.14
CA LEU A 104 9.99 14.94 -47.08
C LEU A 104 11.45 15.30 -46.85
N ALA A 105 12.13 14.66 -45.91
CA ALA A 105 13.55 14.94 -45.63
C ALA A 105 14.44 14.63 -46.81
N VAL A 106 14.27 13.49 -47.47
CA VAL A 106 15.06 13.08 -48.66
C VAL A 106 14.84 14.02 -49.82
N VAL A 107 13.58 14.37 -50.13
CA VAL A 107 13.28 15.33 -51.21
C VAL A 107 13.89 16.71 -50.94
N TYR A 108 13.82 17.18 -49.69
CA TYR A 108 14.40 18.48 -49.32
C TYR A 108 15.93 18.48 -49.40
N ILE A 109 16.62 17.38 -49.05
CA ILE A 109 18.05 17.25 -49.25
C ILE A 109 18.39 17.29 -50.73
N ALA A 110 17.65 16.54 -51.59
CA ALA A 110 17.93 16.43 -53.01
C ALA A 110 17.67 17.74 -53.75
N VAL A 111 16.61 18.47 -53.43
CA VAL A 111 16.13 19.63 -54.21
C VAL A 111 16.65 20.96 -53.64
N LEU A 112 16.84 21.09 -52.36
CA LEU A 112 17.28 22.34 -51.71
C LEU A 112 18.76 22.30 -51.27
N GLY A 113 19.39 21.13 -51.24
CA GLY A 113 20.77 20.98 -50.81
C GLY A 113 21.02 21.53 -49.40
N SER A 114 22.04 22.39 -49.27
CA SER A 114 22.42 23.02 -47.98
C SER A 114 21.45 24.09 -47.50
N GLU A 115 20.64 24.67 -48.38
CA GLU A 115 19.69 25.72 -48.03
C GLU A 115 18.40 25.17 -47.41
N GLY A 116 18.15 23.85 -47.56
CA GLY A 116 16.95 23.18 -47.10
C GLY A 116 17.06 22.57 -45.70
N PRO A 117 15.93 22.41 -44.97
CA PRO A 117 15.92 21.82 -43.65
C PRO A 117 15.98 20.28 -43.66
N GLY A 118 16.22 19.63 -44.82
CA GLY A 118 16.08 18.18 -44.98
C GLY A 118 16.92 17.37 -43.99
N ALA A 119 18.16 17.77 -43.78
CA ALA A 119 19.06 17.11 -42.82
C ALA A 119 18.61 17.27 -41.35
N LEU A 120 18.05 18.43 -40.99
CA LEU A 120 17.46 18.65 -39.67
C LEU A 120 16.24 17.72 -39.44
N TYR A 121 15.47 17.48 -40.50
CA TYR A 121 14.35 16.54 -40.42
C TYR A 121 14.80 15.11 -40.10
N LEU A 122 15.93 14.63 -40.64
CA LEU A 122 16.45 13.30 -40.29
C LEU A 122 16.76 13.19 -38.80
N ILE A 123 17.31 14.24 -38.19
CA ILE A 123 17.57 14.26 -36.72
C ILE A 123 16.25 14.23 -35.96
N ILE A 124 15.32 15.14 -36.30
CA ILE A 124 14.04 15.28 -35.61
C ILE A 124 13.20 14.00 -35.69
N ILE A 125 13.14 13.36 -36.87
CA ILE A 125 12.41 12.11 -37.11
C ILE A 125 12.93 11.00 -36.17
N THR A 126 14.24 10.90 -36.05
CA THR A 126 14.90 9.86 -35.26
C THR A 126 14.67 10.10 -33.77
N ILE A 127 14.73 11.34 -33.30
CA ILE A 127 14.39 11.74 -31.93
C ILE A 127 12.93 11.41 -31.59
N PHE A 128 12.01 11.78 -32.48
CA PHE A 128 10.61 11.50 -32.30
C PHE A 128 10.29 10.00 -32.28
N SER A 129 10.97 9.25 -33.13
CA SER A 129 10.87 7.81 -33.16
C SER A 129 11.31 7.18 -31.81
N ALA A 130 12.39 7.67 -31.22
CA ALA A 130 12.85 7.19 -29.90
C ALA A 130 11.81 7.38 -28.79
N MET A 131 10.94 8.39 -28.91
CA MET A 131 9.86 8.66 -27.95
C MET A 131 8.59 7.82 -28.19
N ILE A 132 8.29 7.52 -29.46
CA ILE A 132 6.98 6.95 -29.86
C ILE A 132 7.04 5.43 -30.02
N PHE A 133 8.16 4.90 -30.49
CA PHE A 133 8.35 3.49 -30.80
C PHE A 133 9.16 2.76 -29.72
N PRO A 134 9.18 1.41 -29.73
CA PRO A 134 10.09 0.64 -28.89
C PRO A 134 11.54 1.02 -29.14
N ARG A 135 12.38 0.93 -28.12
CA ARG A 135 13.80 1.38 -28.15
C ARG A 135 14.61 0.92 -29.36
N PRO A 136 14.52 -0.35 -29.82
CA PRO A 136 15.36 -0.79 -30.95
C PRO A 136 15.05 -0.03 -32.26
N THR A 137 13.81 0.43 -32.44
CA THR A 137 13.37 1.11 -33.66
C THR A 137 14.17 2.38 -33.93
N ALA A 138 14.47 3.19 -32.91
CA ALA A 138 15.25 4.42 -33.09
C ALA A 138 16.67 4.14 -33.57
N TYR A 139 17.30 3.06 -33.10
CA TYR A 139 18.63 2.66 -33.55
C TYR A 139 18.62 2.17 -35.01
N TYR A 140 17.58 1.45 -35.43
CA TYR A 140 17.42 1.08 -36.84
C TYR A 140 17.25 2.30 -37.73
N LEU A 141 16.57 3.36 -37.25
CA LEU A 141 16.44 4.60 -37.99
C LEU A 141 17.76 5.41 -38.05
N VAL A 142 18.62 5.32 -37.03
CA VAL A 142 19.99 5.84 -37.14
C VAL A 142 20.74 5.12 -38.28
N GLY A 143 20.62 3.78 -38.35
CA GLY A 143 21.17 2.99 -39.44
C GLY A 143 20.60 3.40 -40.82
N LEU A 144 19.29 3.68 -40.90
CA LEU A 144 18.65 4.19 -42.11
C LEU A 144 19.22 5.57 -42.50
N ASN A 145 19.46 6.47 -41.56
CA ASN A 145 20.08 7.76 -41.81
C ASN A 145 21.51 7.60 -42.39
N VAL A 146 22.29 6.64 -41.90
CA VAL A 146 23.61 6.31 -42.45
C VAL A 146 23.47 5.87 -43.92
N LEU A 147 22.52 5.02 -44.23
CA LEU A 147 22.27 4.55 -45.63
C LEU A 147 21.82 5.70 -46.54
N ILE A 148 20.96 6.60 -46.04
CA ILE A 148 20.54 7.79 -46.82
C ILE A 148 21.72 8.70 -47.08
N CYS A 149 22.55 8.99 -46.08
CA CYS A 149 23.73 9.81 -46.22
C CYS A 149 24.78 9.20 -47.21
N ALA A 150 24.99 7.89 -47.11
CA ALA A 150 25.85 7.16 -48.02
C ALA A 150 25.33 7.20 -49.47
N GLY A 151 24.01 7.02 -49.65
CA GLY A 151 23.34 7.14 -50.94
C GLY A 151 23.54 8.51 -51.58
N PHE A 152 23.37 9.59 -50.81
CA PHE A 152 23.67 10.95 -51.32
C PHE A 152 25.17 11.16 -51.60
N GLY A 153 26.06 10.54 -50.80
CA GLY A 153 27.49 10.55 -51.09
C GLY A 153 27.83 9.96 -52.47
N VAL A 154 27.16 8.84 -52.81
CA VAL A 154 27.29 8.23 -54.17
C VAL A 154 26.75 9.17 -55.26
N VAL A 155 25.60 9.81 -55.02
CA VAL A 155 25.00 10.79 -55.95
C VAL A 155 25.95 11.94 -56.20
N ILE A 156 26.60 12.47 -55.19
CA ILE A 156 27.55 13.60 -55.27
C ILE A 156 28.83 13.18 -56.05
N GLU A 157 29.41 12.02 -55.75
CA GLU A 157 30.64 11.54 -56.38
C GLU A 157 30.42 11.28 -57.88
N TYR A 158 29.34 10.58 -58.22
CA TYR A 158 29.09 10.21 -59.63
C TYR A 158 28.26 11.23 -60.42
N LYS A 159 27.83 12.33 -59.78
CA LYS A 159 27.01 13.42 -60.38
C LYS A 159 25.82 12.87 -61.16
N LEU A 160 25.05 11.96 -60.50
CA LEU A 160 23.99 11.17 -61.13
C LEU A 160 22.82 12.02 -61.68
N PHE A 161 22.59 13.21 -61.14
CA PHE A 161 21.60 14.16 -61.64
C PHE A 161 21.96 15.60 -61.20
N ASP A 162 21.56 16.59 -62.01
CA ASP A 162 21.75 17.98 -61.65
C ASP A 162 20.81 18.40 -60.50
N SER A 163 21.39 18.85 -59.39
CA SER A 163 20.65 19.34 -58.26
C SER A 163 21.45 20.38 -57.47
N PRO A 164 20.74 21.25 -56.71
CA PRO A 164 21.38 22.17 -55.77
C PRO A 164 22.28 21.48 -54.72
N LEU A 165 22.03 20.21 -54.44
CA LEU A 165 22.90 19.38 -53.59
C LEU A 165 24.31 19.30 -54.12
N LEU A 166 24.48 19.06 -55.43
CA LEU A 166 25.78 18.95 -56.10
C LEU A 166 26.52 20.29 -56.15
N ALA A 167 25.76 21.39 -56.19
CA ALA A 167 26.36 22.74 -56.12
C ALA A 167 26.81 23.12 -54.71
N SER A 168 26.13 22.53 -53.67
CA SER A 168 26.39 22.85 -52.29
C SER A 168 27.48 22.04 -51.63
N TYR A 169 27.72 20.78 -52.10
CA TYR A 169 28.61 19.83 -51.45
C TYR A 169 29.53 19.15 -52.46
N ASP A 170 30.82 19.08 -52.13
CA ASP A 170 31.73 18.06 -52.63
C ASP A 170 31.72 16.84 -51.69
N LEU A 171 32.28 15.72 -52.12
CA LEU A 171 32.24 14.48 -51.35
C LEU A 171 32.90 14.62 -49.95
N PRO A 172 34.08 15.23 -49.78
CA PRO A 172 34.71 15.43 -48.47
C PRO A 172 33.86 16.26 -47.51
N LEU A 173 33.26 17.34 -47.98
CA LEU A 173 32.38 18.20 -47.18
C LEU A 173 31.11 17.46 -46.81
N TRP A 174 30.51 16.69 -47.73
CA TRP A 174 29.34 15.87 -47.45
C TRP A 174 29.61 14.79 -46.41
N VAL A 175 30.75 14.09 -46.50
CA VAL A 175 31.14 13.07 -45.51
C VAL A 175 31.32 13.69 -44.14
N SER A 176 31.96 14.84 -44.01
CA SER A 176 32.11 15.57 -42.76
C SER A 176 30.77 15.98 -42.18
N TYR A 177 29.88 16.55 -43.01
CA TYR A 177 28.53 16.96 -42.61
C TYR A 177 27.69 15.79 -42.15
N SER A 178 27.66 14.69 -42.92
CA SER A 178 26.94 13.46 -42.61
C SER A 178 27.45 12.80 -41.33
N GLY A 179 28.77 12.78 -41.11
CA GLY A 179 29.38 12.26 -39.89
C GLY A 179 28.90 13.01 -38.65
N ASN A 180 28.88 14.35 -38.71
CA ASN A 180 28.34 15.16 -37.60
C ASN A 180 26.84 14.94 -37.38
N LEU A 181 26.04 14.84 -38.44
CA LEU A 181 24.61 14.55 -38.37
C LEU A 181 24.33 13.20 -37.69
N ILE A 182 25.06 12.15 -38.11
CA ILE A 182 24.92 10.81 -37.53
C ILE A 182 25.34 10.82 -36.05
N PHE A 183 26.44 11.49 -35.71
CA PHE A 183 26.94 11.64 -34.36
C PHE A 183 25.88 12.30 -33.44
N VAL A 184 25.35 13.45 -33.83
CA VAL A 184 24.30 14.16 -33.07
C VAL A 184 23.04 13.30 -32.92
N THR A 185 22.62 12.63 -34.00
CA THR A 185 21.47 11.76 -34.00
C THR A 185 21.64 10.57 -33.01
N LEU A 186 22.79 9.91 -33.06
CA LEU A 186 23.12 8.78 -32.22
C LEU A 186 23.15 9.18 -30.75
N ILE A 187 23.83 10.26 -30.40
CA ILE A 187 23.89 10.76 -29.02
C ILE A 187 22.48 11.14 -28.51
N SER A 188 21.71 11.83 -29.36
CA SER A 188 20.33 12.21 -29.00
C SER A 188 19.47 10.99 -28.71
N VAL A 189 19.51 9.96 -29.53
CA VAL A 189 18.78 8.70 -29.33
C VAL A 189 19.22 7.99 -28.03
N MET A 190 20.54 7.94 -27.79
CA MET A 190 21.09 7.34 -26.57
C MET A 190 20.61 8.07 -25.32
N LEU A 191 20.71 9.40 -25.31
CA LEU A 191 20.27 10.21 -24.14
C LEU A 191 18.77 10.07 -23.89
N ILE A 192 17.95 10.23 -24.93
CA ILE A 192 16.49 10.10 -24.80
C ILE A 192 16.10 8.71 -24.33
N SER A 193 16.72 7.67 -24.91
CA SER A 193 16.46 6.29 -24.50
C SER A 193 16.83 6.03 -23.03
N ARG A 194 17.91 6.64 -22.54
CA ARG A 194 18.32 6.58 -21.13
C ARG A 194 17.34 7.29 -20.22
N VAL A 195 16.95 8.52 -20.58
CA VAL A 195 15.99 9.33 -19.81
C VAL A 195 14.64 8.63 -19.73
N LEU A 196 14.10 8.14 -20.84
CA LEU A 196 12.84 7.42 -20.87
C LEU A 196 12.89 6.15 -20.02
N LYS A 197 14.01 5.39 -20.09
CA LYS A 197 14.20 4.22 -19.22
C LYS A 197 14.17 4.57 -17.73
N GLY A 198 14.88 5.63 -17.36
CA GLY A 198 14.89 6.10 -15.98
C GLY A 198 13.50 6.52 -15.50
N LEU A 199 12.76 7.27 -16.34
CA LEU A 199 11.39 7.68 -16.02
C LEU A 199 10.44 6.48 -15.88
N GLU A 200 10.46 5.51 -16.81
CA GLU A 200 9.67 4.29 -16.72
C GLU A 200 9.95 3.54 -15.39
N GLN A 201 11.22 3.38 -15.03
CA GLN A 201 11.60 2.71 -13.78
C GLN A 201 11.14 3.47 -12.53
N THR A 202 11.21 4.80 -12.57
CA THR A 202 10.76 5.64 -11.45
C THR A 202 9.25 5.55 -11.26
N ILE A 203 8.47 5.63 -12.33
CA ILE A 203 7.00 5.52 -12.30
C ILE A 203 6.59 4.16 -11.74
N VAL A 204 7.17 3.07 -12.23
CA VAL A 204 6.86 1.70 -11.73
C VAL A 204 7.22 1.56 -10.25
N LYS A 205 8.36 2.11 -9.84
CA LYS A 205 8.79 2.08 -8.44
C LYS A 205 7.83 2.87 -7.55
N GLU A 206 7.42 4.06 -7.98
CA GLU A 206 6.47 4.91 -7.24
C GLU A 206 5.11 4.21 -7.09
N ALA A 207 4.55 3.65 -8.18
CA ALA A 207 3.31 2.89 -8.16
C ALA A 207 3.39 1.69 -7.20
N THR A 208 4.53 0.97 -7.20
CA THR A 208 4.76 -0.15 -6.29
C THR A 208 4.83 0.30 -4.83
N LEU A 209 5.49 1.43 -4.55
CA LEU A 209 5.58 1.97 -3.19
C LEU A 209 4.21 2.44 -2.67
N VAL A 210 3.43 3.13 -3.51
CA VAL A 210 2.07 3.55 -3.16
C VAL A 210 1.18 2.33 -2.86
N SER A 211 1.23 1.30 -3.71
CA SER A 211 0.47 0.07 -3.48
C SER A 211 0.87 -0.65 -2.19
N LYS A 212 2.19 -0.72 -1.88
CA LYS A 212 2.67 -1.30 -0.62
C LYS A 212 2.23 -0.49 0.60
N LEU A 213 2.25 0.84 0.50
CA LEU A 213 1.80 1.72 1.58
C LEU A 213 0.31 1.53 1.85
N ASP A 214 -0.52 1.53 0.80
CA ASP A 214 -1.97 1.30 0.92
C ASP A 214 -2.29 -0.10 1.52
N ALA A 215 -1.59 -1.14 1.05
CA ALA A 215 -1.73 -2.47 1.61
C ALA A 215 -1.31 -2.53 3.10
N SER A 216 -0.22 -1.85 3.46
CA SER A 216 0.26 -1.77 4.85
C SER A 216 -0.72 -1.01 5.73
N GLU A 217 -1.24 0.13 5.26
CA GLU A 217 -2.25 0.91 5.98
C GLU A 217 -3.53 0.08 6.22
N LYS A 218 -4.03 -0.59 5.18
CA LYS A 218 -5.19 -1.49 5.30
C LYS A 218 -4.95 -2.63 6.28
N TYR A 219 -3.76 -3.22 6.25
CA TYR A 219 -3.39 -4.28 7.18
C TYR A 219 -3.39 -3.79 8.64
N TYR A 220 -2.74 -2.66 8.92
CA TYR A 220 -2.73 -2.08 10.27
C TYR A 220 -4.14 -1.69 10.73
N ARG A 221 -4.91 -1.04 9.87
CA ARG A 221 -6.29 -0.66 10.18
C ARG A 221 -7.15 -1.88 10.48
N SER A 222 -7.12 -2.91 9.64
CA SER A 222 -7.90 -4.13 9.86
C SER A 222 -7.46 -4.88 11.12
N THR A 223 -6.16 -4.90 11.43
CA THR A 223 -5.65 -5.55 12.65
C THR A 223 -6.10 -4.83 13.92
N PHE A 224 -6.18 -3.51 13.91
CA PHE A 224 -6.70 -2.73 15.03
C PHE A 224 -8.21 -2.88 15.17
N GLU A 225 -8.96 -2.69 14.08
CA GLU A 225 -10.44 -2.77 14.11
C GLU A 225 -10.96 -4.18 14.39
N ALA A 226 -10.37 -5.22 13.78
CA ALA A 226 -10.79 -6.61 13.97
C ALA A 226 -10.25 -7.26 15.25
N ASN A 227 -9.48 -6.54 16.07
CA ASN A 227 -9.00 -7.09 17.33
C ASN A 227 -10.17 -7.30 18.29
N PRO A 228 -10.37 -8.52 18.83
CA PRO A 228 -11.48 -8.80 19.76
C PRO A 228 -11.28 -8.16 21.14
N VAL A 229 -10.07 -7.69 21.45
CA VAL A 229 -9.79 -6.95 22.70
C VAL A 229 -10.13 -5.47 22.49
N PRO A 230 -10.90 -4.84 23.37
CA PRO A 230 -11.12 -3.40 23.36
C PRO A 230 -9.82 -2.62 23.36
N MET A 231 -9.61 -1.84 22.28
CA MET A 231 -8.42 -1.01 22.09
C MET A 231 -8.81 0.44 21.84
N TYR A 232 -8.05 1.34 22.45
CA TYR A 232 -8.24 2.77 22.20
C TYR A 232 -6.93 3.55 22.35
N VAL A 233 -6.87 4.68 21.65
CA VAL A 233 -5.77 5.62 21.72
C VAL A 233 -6.29 6.93 22.27
N PHE A 234 -5.59 7.50 23.24
CA PHE A 234 -5.92 8.82 23.78
C PHE A 234 -4.67 9.73 23.85
N ASP A 235 -4.92 11.03 23.74
CA ASP A 235 -3.91 12.08 23.82
C ASP A 235 -3.40 12.22 25.26
N LEU A 236 -2.09 12.15 25.46
CA LEU A 236 -1.48 12.24 26.78
C LEU A 236 -1.62 13.63 27.45
N GLN A 237 -1.80 14.70 26.67
CA GLN A 237 -1.92 16.05 27.20
C GLN A 237 -3.35 16.39 27.59
N THR A 238 -4.32 16.01 26.73
CA THR A 238 -5.72 16.38 26.92
C THR A 238 -6.58 15.27 27.54
N GLY A 239 -6.15 14.00 27.42
CA GLY A 239 -6.92 12.84 27.81
C GLY A 239 -8.06 12.48 26.84
N ASN A 240 -8.19 13.18 25.72
CA ASN A 240 -9.25 12.94 24.76
C ASN A 240 -8.93 11.71 23.89
N PHE A 241 -9.96 10.92 23.56
CA PHE A 241 -9.80 9.79 22.65
C PHE A 241 -9.44 10.26 21.24
N LEU A 242 -8.47 9.58 20.62
CA LEU A 242 -8.02 9.84 19.26
C LEU A 242 -8.46 8.73 18.31
N HIS A 243 -8.52 7.49 18.81
CA HIS A 243 -8.95 6.34 18.02
C HIS A 243 -9.48 5.23 18.93
N VAL A 244 -10.46 4.46 18.45
CA VAL A 244 -11.07 3.33 19.18
C VAL A 244 -11.41 2.23 18.18
N ASN A 245 -11.29 0.96 18.57
CA ASN A 245 -11.70 -0.16 17.73
C ASN A 245 -13.16 -0.57 17.98
N GLU A 246 -13.68 -1.45 17.12
CA GLU A 246 -15.05 -1.94 17.19
C GLU A 246 -15.34 -2.65 18.53
N ALA A 247 -14.40 -3.48 19.01
CA ALA A 247 -14.53 -4.16 20.30
C ALA A 247 -14.65 -3.19 21.50
N ALA A 248 -13.99 -2.03 21.45
CA ALA A 248 -14.17 -1.00 22.47
C ALA A 248 -15.55 -0.36 22.38
N CYS A 249 -16.05 -0.07 21.18
CA CYS A 249 -17.38 0.46 20.97
C CYS A 249 -18.44 -0.49 21.54
N ASP A 250 -18.34 -1.78 21.24
CA ASP A 250 -19.26 -2.82 21.70
C ASP A 250 -19.22 -2.98 23.23
N LYS A 251 -18.02 -3.05 23.82
CA LYS A 251 -17.87 -3.27 25.26
C LYS A 251 -18.37 -2.10 26.11
N TYR A 252 -18.05 -0.87 25.69
CA TYR A 252 -18.43 0.32 26.44
C TYR A 252 -19.79 0.90 26.05
N GLY A 253 -20.37 0.46 24.93
CA GLY A 253 -21.71 0.89 24.47
C GLY A 253 -21.76 2.28 23.83
N TYR A 254 -20.63 2.88 23.52
CA TYR A 254 -20.53 4.16 22.83
C TYR A 254 -20.21 3.94 21.34
N SER A 255 -20.77 4.77 20.46
CA SER A 255 -20.32 4.78 19.08
C SER A 255 -18.89 5.38 18.96
N SER A 256 -18.19 5.07 17.89
CA SER A 256 -16.85 5.64 17.64
C SER A 256 -16.90 7.17 17.64
N GLU A 257 -17.94 7.79 17.06
CA GLU A 257 -18.10 9.26 17.06
C GLU A 257 -18.32 9.83 18.46
N GLU A 258 -19.04 9.12 19.33
CA GLU A 258 -19.22 9.51 20.72
C GLU A 258 -17.90 9.43 21.47
N PHE A 259 -17.16 8.30 21.33
CA PHE A 259 -15.85 8.12 21.94
C PHE A 259 -14.87 9.24 21.60
N LEU A 260 -14.78 9.61 20.31
CA LEU A 260 -13.86 10.66 19.86
C LEU A 260 -14.16 12.06 20.41
N ARG A 261 -15.36 12.26 20.98
CA ARG A 261 -15.75 13.49 21.69
C ARG A 261 -15.59 13.39 23.21
N MET A 262 -15.23 12.21 23.72
CA MET A 262 -15.08 11.92 25.14
C MET A 262 -13.65 12.08 25.62
N ASN A 263 -13.54 12.11 26.96
CA ASN A 263 -12.28 12.07 27.68
C ASN A 263 -12.14 10.76 28.43
N ILE A 264 -10.92 10.26 28.60
CA ILE A 264 -10.61 9.01 29.31
C ILE A 264 -11.18 8.96 30.72
N SER A 265 -11.38 10.09 31.38
CA SER A 265 -11.99 10.17 32.70
C SER A 265 -13.46 9.72 32.72
N GLN A 266 -14.16 9.77 31.57
CA GLN A 266 -15.59 9.46 31.48
C GLN A 266 -15.89 7.95 31.47
N ILE A 267 -14.88 7.12 31.20
CA ILE A 267 -14.99 5.65 31.31
C ILE A 267 -14.48 5.12 32.66
N ARG A 268 -14.29 6.00 33.66
CA ARG A 268 -13.87 5.65 35.01
C ARG A 268 -14.93 6.03 36.04
N PRO A 269 -15.07 5.27 37.12
CA PRO A 269 -16.03 5.59 38.20
C PRO A 269 -15.65 6.91 38.87
N GLN A 270 -16.63 7.75 39.19
CA GLN A 270 -16.40 9.07 39.81
C GLN A 270 -15.71 8.98 41.18
N ASN A 271 -15.90 7.89 41.92
CA ASN A 271 -15.26 7.68 43.22
C ASN A 271 -13.76 7.34 43.15
N GLU A 272 -13.25 6.96 41.99
CA GLU A 272 -11.83 6.65 41.75
C GLU A 272 -11.06 7.81 41.13
N THR A 273 -11.70 8.94 40.84
CA THR A 273 -11.04 10.16 40.32
C THR A 273 -10.00 10.73 41.29
N GLY A 274 -10.03 10.34 42.58
CA GLY A 274 -8.96 10.65 43.54
C GLY A 274 -7.63 9.91 43.31
N LYS A 275 -7.65 8.79 42.57
CA LYS A 275 -6.45 8.09 42.09
C LYS A 275 -5.92 8.63 40.73
N LEU A 276 -6.28 9.86 40.37
CA LEU A 276 -5.62 10.65 39.31
C LEU A 276 -4.10 10.79 39.52
N MET A 277 -3.62 10.48 40.72
CA MET A 277 -2.18 10.37 41.00
C MET A 277 -1.54 9.25 40.16
N ASP A 278 -2.29 8.18 39.84
CA ASP A 278 -1.79 7.12 38.95
C ASP A 278 -1.72 7.55 37.47
N MET A 279 -2.57 8.48 37.03
CA MET A 279 -2.42 9.04 35.67
C MET A 279 -1.09 9.79 35.48
N ASN A 280 -0.63 10.53 36.49
CA ASN A 280 0.67 11.20 36.45
C ASN A 280 1.83 10.20 36.51
N SER A 281 1.67 9.06 37.19
CA SER A 281 2.63 7.95 37.14
C SER A 281 2.58 7.19 35.80
N MET A 282 1.38 6.99 35.24
CA MET A 282 1.20 6.45 33.89
C MET A 282 1.83 7.34 32.80
N ILE A 283 1.69 8.65 32.90
CA ILE A 283 2.30 9.61 31.96
C ILE A 283 3.83 9.48 31.93
N LYS A 284 4.45 9.11 33.05
CA LYS A 284 5.91 9.00 33.20
C LYS A 284 6.49 7.65 32.79
N THR A 285 5.68 6.58 32.76
CA THR A 285 6.13 5.23 32.40
C THR A 285 5.79 4.92 30.94
N ARG A 286 6.76 4.38 30.22
CA ARG A 286 6.59 4.00 28.80
C ARG A 286 5.57 2.90 28.62
N GLU A 287 5.52 1.96 29.55
CA GLU A 287 4.61 0.82 29.60
C GLU A 287 3.95 0.77 30.99
N TYR A 288 2.68 0.47 31.04
CA TYR A 288 1.95 0.24 32.28
C TYR A 288 0.97 -0.92 32.09
N SER A 289 0.92 -1.80 33.07
CA SER A 289 -0.07 -2.87 33.19
C SER A 289 -0.69 -2.83 34.58
N GLY A 290 -2.00 -3.01 34.68
CA GLY A 290 -2.68 -3.00 35.97
C GLY A 290 -4.18 -3.26 35.88
N LEU A 291 -4.76 -3.59 37.03
CA LEU A 291 -6.20 -3.80 37.18
C LEU A 291 -6.89 -2.49 37.54
N LEU A 292 -7.89 -2.10 36.77
CA LEU A 292 -8.70 -0.90 36.98
C LEU A 292 -10.20 -1.26 36.91
N THR A 293 -11.04 -0.35 37.43
CA THR A 293 -12.48 -0.41 37.23
C THR A 293 -12.87 0.60 36.14
N HIS A 294 -13.59 0.13 35.12
CA HIS A 294 -14.17 0.99 34.08
C HIS A 294 -15.69 1.02 34.18
N VAL A 295 -16.30 2.01 33.52
CA VAL A 295 -17.74 2.24 33.46
C VAL A 295 -18.15 2.29 31.98
N ASN A 296 -19.25 1.58 31.66
CA ASN A 296 -19.86 1.66 30.32
C ASN A 296 -20.93 2.78 30.27
N LYS A 297 -21.53 2.98 29.09
CA LYS A 297 -22.60 3.97 28.84
C LYS A 297 -23.82 3.74 29.73
N SER A 298 -24.15 2.48 30.13
CA SER A 298 -25.24 2.13 31.02
C SER A 298 -24.90 2.36 32.49
N GLN A 299 -23.74 2.92 32.84
CA GLN A 299 -23.24 3.13 34.22
C GLN A 299 -22.93 1.84 34.96
N GLU A 300 -22.76 0.71 34.26
CA GLU A 300 -22.30 -0.53 34.86
C GLU A 300 -20.77 -0.51 34.98
N THR A 301 -20.30 -0.90 36.17
CA THR A 301 -18.89 -1.02 36.48
C THR A 301 -18.36 -2.41 36.20
N PHE A 302 -17.19 -2.55 35.60
CA PHE A 302 -16.53 -3.83 35.36
C PHE A 302 -15.03 -3.74 35.53
N PRO A 303 -14.37 -4.79 36.04
CA PRO A 303 -12.93 -4.83 36.19
C PRO A 303 -12.26 -5.07 34.84
N VAL A 304 -11.22 -4.29 34.55
CA VAL A 304 -10.40 -4.43 33.35
C VAL A 304 -8.93 -4.52 33.69
N GLU A 305 -8.24 -5.45 33.09
CA GLU A 305 -6.79 -5.48 33.05
C GLU A 305 -6.33 -4.64 31.84
N ILE A 306 -5.58 -3.56 32.10
CA ILE A 306 -5.08 -2.67 31.06
C ILE A 306 -3.61 -2.94 30.80
N GLU A 307 -3.25 -2.98 29.51
CA GLU A 307 -1.87 -2.93 29.01
C GLU A 307 -1.73 -1.69 28.13
N THR A 308 -0.69 -0.90 28.36
CA THR A 308 -0.58 0.39 27.68
C THR A 308 0.83 0.68 27.22
N ASN A 309 0.94 1.34 26.04
CA ASN A 309 2.18 1.81 25.47
C ASN A 309 2.08 3.26 25.01
N VAL A 310 3.14 4.04 25.22
CA VAL A 310 3.25 5.39 24.65
C VAL A 310 3.62 5.27 23.18
N ILE A 311 2.82 5.90 22.33
CA ILE A 311 3.00 5.94 20.88
C ILE A 311 2.94 7.39 20.37
N ARG A 312 3.40 7.60 19.15
CA ARG A 312 3.15 8.84 18.42
C ARG A 312 2.04 8.61 17.40
N PHE A 313 0.89 9.24 17.61
CA PHE A 313 -0.30 9.08 16.79
C PHE A 313 -0.67 10.44 16.17
N GLU A 314 -0.71 10.52 14.83
CA GLU A 314 -1.01 11.77 14.08
C GLU A 314 -0.19 13.00 14.55
N GLY A 315 1.09 12.76 14.90
CA GLY A 315 2.01 13.82 15.35
C GLY A 315 1.87 14.23 16.83
N LYS A 316 0.94 13.65 17.58
CA LYS A 316 0.73 13.86 19.01
C LYS A 316 1.34 12.73 19.82
N ASP A 317 1.76 13.05 21.04
CA ASP A 317 2.13 12.05 22.03
C ASP A 317 0.83 11.45 22.61
N ALA A 318 0.65 10.17 22.37
CA ALA A 318 -0.57 9.45 22.68
C ALA A 318 -0.28 8.14 23.41
N ARG A 319 -1.31 7.53 23.97
CA ARG A 319 -1.23 6.23 24.63
C ARG A 319 -2.21 5.26 23.96
N LEU A 320 -1.66 4.15 23.50
CA LEU A 320 -2.44 2.99 23.10
C LEU A 320 -2.74 2.15 24.34
N VAL A 321 -3.99 1.76 24.51
CA VAL A 321 -4.49 0.93 25.62
C VAL A 321 -5.19 -0.27 25.05
N LEU A 322 -4.88 -1.43 25.62
CA LEU A 322 -5.65 -2.66 25.51
C LEU A 322 -6.37 -2.84 26.86
N ALA A 323 -7.68 -3.05 26.82
CA ALA A 323 -8.51 -3.17 28.04
C ALA A 323 -9.24 -4.52 28.04
N THR A 324 -8.64 -5.53 28.67
CA THR A 324 -9.21 -6.88 28.77
C THR A 324 -10.19 -6.96 29.92
N ASP A 325 -11.45 -7.31 29.66
CA ASP A 325 -12.42 -7.62 30.72
C ASP A 325 -12.01 -8.91 31.46
N VAL A 326 -11.88 -8.82 32.75
CA VAL A 326 -11.45 -9.92 33.60
C VAL A 326 -12.55 -10.38 34.59
N LEU A 327 -13.79 -9.91 34.43
CA LEU A 327 -14.89 -10.22 35.33
C LEU A 327 -15.14 -11.74 35.46
N GLU A 328 -15.20 -12.40 34.30
CA GLU A 328 -15.43 -13.85 34.27
C GLU A 328 -14.24 -14.60 34.86
N ARG A 329 -13.02 -14.23 34.50
CA ARG A 329 -11.79 -14.81 35.05
C ARG A 329 -11.69 -14.67 36.56
N LEU A 330 -11.97 -13.50 37.09
CA LEU A 330 -11.98 -13.27 38.55
C LEU A 330 -13.05 -14.11 39.24
N SER A 331 -14.24 -14.22 38.66
CA SER A 331 -15.32 -15.05 39.21
C SER A 331 -14.94 -16.54 39.29
N TYR A 332 -14.25 -17.07 38.27
CA TYR A 332 -13.74 -18.44 38.27
C TYR A 332 -12.65 -18.64 39.32
N ILE A 333 -11.73 -17.68 39.46
CA ILE A 333 -10.68 -17.75 40.49
C ILE A 333 -11.33 -17.81 41.89
N GLN A 334 -12.30 -16.94 42.19
CA GLN A 334 -13.01 -16.94 43.46
C GLN A 334 -13.73 -18.28 43.74
N LYS A 335 -14.39 -18.85 42.71
CA LYS A 335 -15.04 -20.18 42.86
C LYS A 335 -14.02 -21.28 43.19
N ILE A 336 -12.88 -21.27 42.49
CA ILE A 336 -11.79 -22.24 42.71
C ILE A 336 -11.21 -22.07 44.15
N GLU A 337 -10.99 -20.84 44.58
CA GLU A 337 -10.49 -20.56 45.95
C GLU A 337 -11.49 -21.02 47.01
N GLN A 338 -12.79 -20.75 46.80
CA GLN A 338 -13.85 -21.23 47.72
C GLN A 338 -13.87 -22.74 47.74
N GLN A 339 -13.87 -23.41 46.60
CA GLN A 339 -13.86 -24.88 46.53
C GLN A 339 -12.63 -25.48 47.25
N ASN A 340 -11.46 -24.87 47.05
CA ASN A 340 -10.24 -25.29 47.74
C ASN A 340 -10.31 -25.09 49.26
N HIS A 341 -10.94 -24.00 49.70
CA HIS A 341 -11.19 -23.77 51.12
C HIS A 341 -12.13 -24.85 51.72
N ASP A 342 -13.25 -25.10 51.06
CA ASP A 342 -14.24 -26.10 51.47
C ASP A 342 -13.61 -27.50 51.50
N LEU A 343 -12.82 -27.86 50.49
CA LEU A 343 -12.10 -29.15 50.48
C LEU A 343 -11.10 -29.29 51.62
N LYS A 344 -10.36 -28.22 51.96
CA LYS A 344 -9.46 -28.23 53.11
C LYS A 344 -10.20 -28.40 54.43
N GLU A 345 -11.32 -27.74 54.60
CA GLU A 345 -12.17 -27.88 55.79
C GLU A 345 -12.70 -29.29 55.92
N ILE A 346 -13.24 -29.87 54.86
CA ILE A 346 -13.70 -31.26 54.81
C ILE A 346 -12.57 -32.22 55.18
N ALA A 347 -11.42 -32.09 54.58
CA ALA A 347 -10.25 -32.94 54.85
C ALA A 347 -9.79 -32.85 56.31
N TRP A 348 -9.85 -31.66 56.92
CA TRP A 348 -9.52 -31.47 58.32
C TRP A 348 -10.54 -32.15 59.26
N ILE A 349 -11.83 -31.94 59.01
CA ILE A 349 -12.92 -32.59 59.77
C ILE A 349 -12.81 -34.10 59.68
N GLN A 350 -12.67 -34.65 58.46
CA GLN A 350 -12.51 -36.09 58.24
C GLN A 350 -11.32 -36.66 58.98
N SER A 351 -10.16 -35.97 58.94
CA SER A 351 -8.94 -36.41 59.63
C SER A 351 -9.12 -36.45 61.16
N HIS A 352 -9.85 -35.48 61.72
CA HIS A 352 -10.14 -35.44 63.15
C HIS A 352 -11.16 -36.48 63.59
N MET A 353 -12.24 -36.65 62.83
CA MET A 353 -13.28 -37.62 63.12
C MET A 353 -12.78 -39.07 63.06
N VAL A 354 -11.84 -39.36 62.21
CA VAL A 354 -11.24 -40.70 62.08
C VAL A 354 -10.12 -40.92 63.10
N ARG A 355 -9.28 -39.92 63.36
CA ARG A 355 -8.10 -40.05 64.22
C ARG A 355 -8.44 -40.33 65.66
N ALA A 356 -9.46 -39.68 66.21
CA ALA A 356 -9.81 -39.85 67.61
C ALA A 356 -10.30 -41.31 67.98
N PRO A 357 -11.29 -41.87 67.25
CA PRO A 357 -11.72 -43.26 67.55
C PRO A 357 -10.60 -44.28 67.18
N LEU A 358 -9.81 -44.04 66.13
CA LEU A 358 -8.67 -44.91 65.77
C LEU A 358 -7.64 -44.93 66.90
N ALA A 359 -7.27 -43.76 67.43
CA ALA A 359 -6.32 -43.65 68.56
C ALA A 359 -6.83 -44.40 69.80
N ASN A 360 -8.11 -44.30 70.11
CA ASN A 360 -8.72 -45.02 71.18
C ASN A 360 -8.66 -46.54 70.97
N ILE A 361 -9.01 -47.01 69.78
CA ILE A 361 -8.89 -48.42 69.39
C ILE A 361 -7.49 -48.92 69.63
N MET A 362 -6.48 -48.21 69.10
CA MET A 362 -5.06 -48.59 69.24
C MET A 362 -4.64 -48.62 70.70
N SER A 363 -4.97 -47.62 71.50
CA SER A 363 -4.63 -47.56 72.93
C SER A 363 -5.25 -48.64 73.73
N LEU A 364 -6.55 -48.91 73.49
CA LEU A 364 -7.30 -49.99 74.18
C LEU A 364 -6.80 -51.39 73.78
N THR A 365 -6.42 -51.55 72.52
CA THR A 365 -5.80 -52.81 72.04
C THR A 365 -4.41 -53.04 72.67
N GLU A 366 -3.58 -52.00 72.77
CA GLU A 366 -2.26 -52.05 73.41
C GLU A 366 -2.40 -52.38 74.93
N PHE A 367 -3.41 -51.78 75.56
CA PHE A 367 -3.74 -52.10 77.00
C PHE A 367 -4.08 -53.53 77.16
N LEU A 368 -5.01 -54.12 76.38
CA LEU A 368 -5.40 -55.52 76.42
C LEU A 368 -4.25 -56.50 76.20
N ILE A 369 -3.30 -56.15 75.36
CA ILE A 369 -2.10 -56.95 75.09
C ILE A 369 -1.12 -56.93 76.28
N LYS A 370 -1.01 -55.78 76.94
CA LYS A 370 -0.04 -55.57 78.03
C LYS A 370 -0.55 -56.10 79.38
N TYR A 371 -1.88 -56.05 79.62
CA TYR A 371 -2.50 -56.42 80.85
C TYR A 371 -3.65 -57.43 80.65
N PRO A 372 -3.36 -58.67 80.24
CA PRO A 372 -4.39 -59.71 80.04
C PRO A 372 -4.98 -60.16 81.36
N GLY A 373 -6.26 -59.95 81.54
CA GLY A 373 -7.03 -60.45 82.66
C GLY A 373 -7.67 -59.45 83.63
N GLU A 374 -7.25 -58.19 83.63
CA GLU A 374 -7.90 -57.10 84.38
C GLU A 374 -8.89 -56.34 83.48
N ASP A 375 -10.15 -56.15 83.93
CA ASP A 375 -11.19 -55.35 83.26
C ASP A 375 -11.40 -55.62 81.75
N THR A 376 -11.09 -56.83 81.28
CA THR A 376 -11.16 -57.21 79.86
C THR A 376 -12.52 -56.96 79.25
N GLN A 377 -13.59 -57.15 79.98
CA GLN A 377 -15.01 -57.02 79.56
C GLN A 377 -15.33 -55.51 79.26
N GLU A 378 -14.94 -54.64 80.21
CA GLU A 378 -15.15 -53.19 80.08
C GLU A 378 -14.33 -52.58 78.96
N THR A 379 -13.06 -52.97 78.87
CA THR A 379 -12.14 -52.53 77.77
C THR A 379 -12.61 -52.98 76.39
N LEU A 380 -13.20 -54.18 76.26
CA LEU A 380 -13.81 -54.66 75.01
C LEU A 380 -15.07 -53.88 74.68
N THR A 381 -15.80 -53.42 75.66
CA THR A 381 -16.99 -52.57 75.42
C THR A 381 -16.61 -51.20 74.90
N PHE A 382 -15.57 -50.56 75.45
CA PHE A 382 -15.02 -49.29 74.94
C PHE A 382 -14.34 -49.43 73.52
N LEU A 383 -13.72 -50.58 73.27
CA LEU A 383 -13.14 -50.88 71.96
C LEU A 383 -14.27 -51.03 70.92
N ASN A 384 -15.33 -51.71 71.22
CA ASN A 384 -16.51 -51.84 70.34
C ASN A 384 -17.19 -50.49 70.09
N ASP A 385 -17.36 -49.67 71.14
CA ASP A 385 -17.92 -48.32 71.01
C ASP A 385 -17.03 -47.43 70.09
N SER A 386 -15.72 -47.48 70.29
CA SER A 386 -14.78 -46.75 69.43
C SER A 386 -14.81 -47.23 67.99
N SER A 387 -14.95 -48.55 67.78
CA SER A 387 -15.06 -49.12 66.41
C SER A 387 -16.41 -48.74 65.79
N GLN A 388 -17.51 -48.68 66.52
CA GLN A 388 -18.80 -48.18 66.01
C GLN A 388 -18.66 -46.68 65.59
N LYS A 389 -18.09 -45.89 66.50
CA LYS A 389 -17.84 -44.44 66.17
C LYS A 389 -16.99 -44.23 64.90
N LEU A 390 -15.95 -45.06 64.74
CA LEU A 390 -15.13 -45.03 63.52
C LEU A 390 -15.95 -45.43 62.30
N ASN A 391 -16.78 -46.47 62.38
CA ASN A 391 -17.62 -46.91 61.29
C ASN A 391 -18.63 -45.83 60.88
N VAL A 392 -19.29 -45.16 61.87
CA VAL A 392 -20.19 -44.02 61.58
C VAL A 392 -19.43 -42.87 60.93
N ALA A 393 -18.24 -42.54 61.38
CA ALA A 393 -17.41 -41.50 60.76
C ALA A 393 -17.09 -41.87 59.34
N ILE A 394 -16.69 -43.10 59.02
CA ILE A 394 -16.38 -43.54 57.65
C ILE A 394 -17.64 -43.49 56.78
N GLN A 395 -18.77 -43.95 57.23
CA GLN A 395 -20.06 -43.90 56.51
C GLN A 395 -20.47 -42.45 56.20
N SER A 396 -20.30 -41.53 57.15
CA SER A 396 -20.58 -40.10 56.96
C SER A 396 -19.64 -39.50 55.85
N ILE A 397 -18.37 -39.86 55.87
CA ILE A 397 -17.39 -39.41 54.87
C ILE A 397 -17.75 -39.93 53.47
N VAL A 398 -18.10 -41.22 53.34
CA VAL A 398 -18.48 -41.82 52.06
C VAL A 398 -19.78 -41.20 51.52
N GLY A 399 -20.78 -41.01 52.40
CA GLY A 399 -22.04 -40.39 52.03
C GLY A 399 -21.88 -38.93 51.58
N GLN A 400 -20.97 -38.15 52.20
CA GLN A 400 -20.65 -36.80 51.75
C GLN A 400 -19.91 -36.79 50.40
N ALA A 401 -18.99 -37.73 50.18
CA ALA A 401 -18.28 -37.86 48.92
C ALA A 401 -19.18 -38.27 47.74
N GLU A 402 -20.19 -39.10 48.00
CA GLU A 402 -21.19 -39.50 47.01
C GLU A 402 -22.17 -38.36 46.69
N SER A 403 -22.62 -37.59 47.69
CA SER A 403 -23.48 -36.43 47.46
C SER A 403 -22.79 -35.31 46.70
N SER A 404 -21.51 -35.10 46.94
CA SER A 404 -20.68 -34.13 46.18
C SER A 404 -20.46 -34.53 44.70
N ARG A 405 -20.49 -35.83 44.36
CA ARG A 405 -20.45 -36.33 42.99
C ARG A 405 -21.72 -36.13 42.19
N LEU A 406 -22.87 -36.05 42.86
CA LEU A 406 -24.19 -35.88 42.23
C LEU A 406 -24.57 -34.41 41.99
N THR A 407 -23.86 -33.46 42.61
CA THR A 407 -24.11 -32.01 42.53
C THR A 407 -23.10 -31.24 41.68
N GLY A 408 -22.06 -31.85 41.13
CA GLY A 408 -21.05 -31.27 40.22
C GLY A 408 -21.19 -31.81 38.82
#